data_43c743afc5798ad303ebd99d01a2a0ff
#
_entry.id   43c743afc5798ad303ebd99d01a2a0ff
#
_cell.length_a   1.000
_cell.length_b   1.000
_cell.length_c   1.000
_cell.angle_alpha   90.00
_cell.angle_beta   90.00
_cell.angle_gamma   90.00
#
_symmetry.space_group_name_H-M   'P 1'
#
loop_
_entity.id
_entity.type
_entity.pdbx_description
1 polymer ?
#
loop_
_entity_poly.entity_id
_entity_poly.type
_entity_poly.pdbx_seq_one_letter_code
_entity_poly.pdbx_strand_id
1 'polypeptide(L)'
;MRIIVIGAGLAGLTAAWELRKRGHEVSVLEARARVGGRTWSLRLGNGAITERGGEYVFPTEFAIRRLSAELGVPILSHNVRYARRTVDGRHVSFAELEATTEQITETLRGMLADGLTRVSVEDAHREALGPDYQQHPVYRRMVTSLANDPNLVSAASAFLYDPDADQPFIDDGGRFVGGNQSLAIELARRLGAAVRLEHPARAIDQSSSGVEVTLADGSTLHADAAVIAVPLPILRSLRLGFALTPGQDAALSHRIMGTAAKLGVPLAAVDDDIALQSTDLSWWSWRSLSADGEHRIPALSCFAGSRATLDALHTEAGPGRWVSELQALRPELVIDGDVLLTDWSDDPWTRGSYSAASLDWTPADLDAFDVPAGRVAFAGEHTGLEQTLNGAVVSGLRAVTAIEAVERLTETSGGPA
;
A
#
# COMPACT_ATOMS: atom_id res chain seq x y z
N MET A 1 14.49 4.23 -25.80
CA MET A 1 13.05 4.51 -26.06
C MET A 1 12.61 5.74 -25.27
N ARG A 2 11.53 6.38 -25.74
CA ARG A 2 10.74 7.36 -24.94
C ARG A 2 9.65 6.58 -24.18
N ILE A 3 9.51 6.80 -22.88
CA ILE A 3 8.59 6.06 -22.03
C ILE A 3 7.78 7.02 -21.18
N ILE A 4 6.46 6.88 -21.18
CA ILE A 4 5.56 7.61 -20.29
C ILE A 4 5.22 6.71 -19.10
N VAL A 5 5.42 7.25 -17.89
CA VAL A 5 4.98 6.62 -16.63
C VAL A 5 3.79 7.40 -16.08
N ILE A 6 2.68 6.74 -15.82
CA ILE A 6 1.44 7.34 -15.34
C ILE A 6 1.27 7.03 -13.87
N GLY A 7 1.41 8.08 -13.03
CA GLY A 7 1.42 8.03 -11.57
C GLY A 7 2.81 8.20 -10.98
N ALA A 8 2.98 9.22 -10.12
CA ALA A 8 4.20 9.49 -9.35
C ALA A 8 4.11 8.97 -7.90
N GLY A 9 3.50 7.81 -7.68
CA GLY A 9 3.66 7.01 -6.47
C GLY A 9 5.03 6.30 -6.46
N LEU A 10 5.36 5.60 -5.38
CA LEU A 10 6.64 4.86 -5.28
C LEU A 10 6.84 3.89 -6.44
N ALA A 11 5.82 3.18 -6.87
CA ALA A 11 5.91 2.23 -7.99
C ALA A 11 6.33 2.93 -9.30
N GLY A 12 5.62 3.99 -9.69
CA GLY A 12 5.90 4.72 -10.91
C GLY A 12 7.24 5.46 -10.87
N LEU A 13 7.57 6.11 -9.75
CA LEU A 13 8.85 6.79 -9.59
C LEU A 13 10.04 5.81 -9.60
N THR A 14 9.89 4.62 -9.01
CA THR A 14 10.90 3.56 -9.08
C THR A 14 11.09 3.09 -10.51
N ALA A 15 10.01 2.80 -11.24
CA ALA A 15 10.07 2.41 -12.64
C ALA A 15 10.77 3.50 -13.48
N ALA A 16 10.37 4.76 -13.31
CA ALA A 16 10.94 5.89 -14.02
C ALA A 16 12.44 6.07 -13.76
N TRP A 17 12.84 5.95 -12.49
CA TRP A 17 14.24 6.04 -12.07
C TRP A 17 15.10 4.94 -12.69
N GLU A 18 14.64 3.71 -12.61
CA GLU A 18 15.36 2.55 -13.15
C GLU A 18 15.44 2.56 -14.68
N LEU A 19 14.37 2.95 -15.38
CA LEU A 19 14.35 3.12 -16.83
C LEU A 19 15.32 4.22 -17.27
N ARG A 20 15.37 5.34 -16.53
CA ARG A 20 16.32 6.42 -16.82
C ARG A 20 17.78 5.98 -16.65
N LYS A 21 18.08 5.18 -15.61
CA LYS A 21 19.42 4.60 -15.39
C LYS A 21 19.85 3.70 -16.56
N ARG A 22 18.88 3.08 -17.26
CA ARG A 22 19.10 2.26 -18.46
C ARG A 22 19.15 3.06 -19.77
N GLY A 23 19.15 4.40 -19.68
CA GLY A 23 19.30 5.30 -20.82
C GLY A 23 18.00 5.62 -21.58
N HIS A 24 16.85 5.30 -21.03
CA HIS A 24 15.58 5.69 -21.64
C HIS A 24 15.24 7.16 -21.32
N GLU A 25 14.56 7.82 -22.26
CA GLU A 25 13.92 9.12 -22.04
C GLU A 25 12.57 8.90 -21.35
N VAL A 26 12.39 9.43 -20.12
CA VAL A 26 11.23 9.16 -19.30
C VAL A 26 10.46 10.44 -19.02
N SER A 27 9.13 10.39 -19.11
CA SER A 27 8.19 11.40 -18.63
C SER A 27 7.24 10.75 -17.61
N VAL A 28 7.10 11.36 -16.43
CA VAL A 28 6.19 10.90 -15.37
C VAL A 28 5.03 11.87 -15.26
N LEU A 29 3.80 11.38 -15.34
CA LEU A 29 2.57 12.15 -15.23
C LEU A 29 1.91 11.87 -13.89
N GLU A 30 1.68 12.91 -13.10
CA GLU A 30 1.01 12.82 -11.80
C GLU A 30 -0.23 13.73 -11.80
N ALA A 31 -1.33 13.17 -11.30
CA ALA A 31 -2.60 13.91 -11.25
C ALA A 31 -2.64 15.00 -10.17
N ARG A 32 -1.91 14.79 -9.06
CA ARG A 32 -1.84 15.72 -7.93
C ARG A 32 -0.76 16.78 -8.11
N ALA A 33 -0.83 17.83 -7.28
CA ALA A 33 0.26 18.81 -7.10
C ALA A 33 1.43 18.26 -6.23
N ARG A 34 1.48 16.97 -5.95
CA ARG A 34 2.52 16.32 -5.14
C ARG A 34 2.81 14.91 -5.61
N VAL A 35 4.03 14.44 -5.36
CA VAL A 35 4.45 13.05 -5.56
C VAL A 35 4.16 12.19 -4.33
N GLY A 36 4.35 10.88 -4.44
CA GLY A 36 4.27 9.89 -3.38
C GLY A 36 2.97 9.09 -3.36
N GLY A 37 1.89 9.58 -3.99
CA GLY A 37 0.60 8.88 -3.99
C GLY A 37 0.09 8.62 -2.58
N ARG A 38 -0.05 7.34 -2.19
CA ARG A 38 -0.45 6.88 -0.84
C ARG A 38 0.68 6.93 0.20
N THR A 39 1.87 7.37 -0.17
CA THR A 39 2.94 7.75 0.75
C THR A 39 2.89 9.27 0.92
N TRP A 40 2.42 9.72 2.06
CA TRP A 40 2.18 11.15 2.32
C TRP A 40 2.43 11.49 3.77
N SER A 41 3.45 12.31 4.02
CA SER A 41 3.86 12.76 5.34
C SER A 41 3.50 14.23 5.54
N LEU A 42 2.95 14.58 6.70
CA LEU A 42 2.68 15.96 7.09
C LEU A 42 3.20 16.25 8.50
N ARG A 43 3.45 17.54 8.78
CA ARG A 43 3.76 18.00 10.12
C ARG A 43 2.48 18.46 10.83
N LEU A 44 2.30 17.97 12.05
CA LEU A 44 1.32 18.52 13.00
C LEU A 44 1.80 19.87 13.54
N GLY A 45 0.90 20.63 14.17
CA GLY A 45 1.20 21.96 14.70
C GLY A 45 2.35 21.98 15.71
N ASN A 46 2.57 20.90 16.45
CA ASN A 46 3.67 20.73 17.40
C ASN A 46 4.99 20.22 16.77
N GLY A 47 5.05 20.08 15.44
CA GLY A 47 6.24 19.67 14.70
C GLY A 47 6.42 18.17 14.50
N ALA A 48 5.58 17.31 15.10
CA ALA A 48 5.58 15.88 14.86
C ALA A 48 5.26 15.57 13.39
N ILE A 49 5.89 14.54 12.83
CA ILE A 49 5.51 14.02 11.51
C ILE A 49 4.47 12.92 11.70
N THR A 50 3.33 13.09 11.03
CA THR A 50 2.33 12.05 10.89
C THR A 50 2.32 11.49 9.47
N GLU A 51 2.25 10.17 9.34
CA GLU A 51 2.09 9.51 8.06
C GLU A 51 0.61 9.36 7.75
N ARG A 52 0.17 9.99 6.67
CA ARG A 52 -1.22 9.90 6.21
C ARG A 52 -1.51 8.59 5.47
N GLY A 53 -0.48 7.86 5.06
CA GLY A 53 -0.56 6.59 4.34
C GLY A 53 0.39 5.53 4.90
N GLY A 54 1.24 4.95 4.04
CA GLY A 54 2.20 3.91 4.42
C GLY A 54 3.10 4.33 5.57
N GLU A 55 3.16 3.51 6.61
CA GLU A 55 3.78 3.87 7.90
C GLU A 55 5.14 3.20 8.13
N TYR A 56 5.28 1.91 7.76
CA TYR A 56 6.43 1.12 8.16
C TYR A 56 7.29 0.66 6.99
N VAL A 57 8.60 0.53 7.26
CA VAL A 57 9.57 -0.17 6.41
C VAL A 57 10.27 -1.19 7.29
N PHE A 58 10.01 -2.48 7.05
CA PHE A 58 10.57 -3.56 7.86
C PHE A 58 11.99 -3.96 7.43
N PRO A 59 12.78 -4.59 8.32
CA PRO A 59 14.13 -5.08 7.98
C PRO A 59 14.18 -6.07 6.81
N THR A 60 13.12 -6.84 6.60
CA THR A 60 12.96 -7.82 5.51
C THR A 60 12.60 -7.19 4.16
N GLU A 61 12.18 -5.95 4.13
CA GLU A 61 11.80 -5.24 2.90
C GLU A 61 13.02 -4.73 2.12
N PHE A 62 13.74 -5.65 1.47
CA PHE A 62 15.05 -5.39 0.87
C PHE A 62 15.02 -4.44 -0.32
N ALA A 63 13.96 -4.46 -1.14
CA ALA A 63 13.91 -3.64 -2.35
C ALA A 63 13.85 -2.14 -2.02
N ILE A 64 12.95 -1.74 -1.12
CA ILE A 64 12.82 -0.34 -0.71
C ILE A 64 14.03 0.13 0.10
N ARG A 65 14.62 -0.74 0.94
CA ARG A 65 15.83 -0.43 1.71
C ARG A 65 17.04 -0.23 0.80
N ARG A 66 17.19 -1.06 -0.24
CA ARG A 66 18.23 -0.89 -1.26
C ARG A 66 18.08 0.43 -2.02
N LEU A 67 16.86 0.74 -2.46
CA LEU A 67 16.55 1.98 -3.16
C LEU A 67 16.82 3.20 -2.26
N SER A 68 16.42 3.13 -1.00
CA SER A 68 16.67 4.17 0.00
C SER A 68 18.18 4.43 0.19
N ALA A 69 18.97 3.36 0.33
CA ALA A 69 20.43 3.46 0.45
C ALA A 69 21.07 4.06 -0.79
N GLU A 70 20.65 3.66 -2.00
CA GLU A 70 21.11 4.24 -3.28
C GLU A 70 20.84 5.74 -3.36
N LEU A 71 19.69 6.16 -2.88
CA LEU A 71 19.25 7.56 -2.93
C LEU A 71 19.80 8.40 -1.77
N GLY A 72 20.37 7.78 -0.75
CA GLY A 72 20.88 8.46 0.44
C GLY A 72 19.75 8.97 1.35
N VAL A 73 18.60 8.29 1.38
CA VAL A 73 17.48 8.59 2.26
C VAL A 73 17.52 7.64 3.46
N PRO A 74 17.94 8.07 4.65
CA PRO A 74 18.12 7.17 5.79
C PRO A 74 16.78 6.60 6.31
N ILE A 75 16.83 5.37 6.81
CA ILE A 75 15.73 4.73 7.54
C ILE A 75 16.08 4.71 9.01
N LEU A 76 15.16 5.17 9.85
CA LEU A 76 15.26 5.16 11.30
C LEU A 76 14.32 4.10 11.86
N SER A 77 14.72 3.46 12.97
CA SER A 77 13.81 2.62 13.74
C SER A 77 12.63 3.45 14.23
N HIS A 78 11.43 2.92 14.05
CA HIS A 78 10.22 3.59 14.51
C HIS A 78 10.05 3.49 16.04
N ASN A 79 10.71 2.54 16.68
CA ASN A 79 10.55 2.20 18.11
C ASN A 79 9.12 1.85 18.54
N VAL A 80 8.15 1.84 17.64
CA VAL A 80 6.79 1.38 17.91
C VAL A 80 6.68 -0.07 17.47
N ARG A 81 6.40 -0.91 18.43
CA ARG A 81 6.33 -2.34 18.26
C ARG A 81 4.98 -2.72 17.66
N TYR A 82 4.84 -2.61 16.33
CA TYR A 82 3.61 -2.99 15.63
C TYR A 82 3.09 -4.36 16.07
N ALA A 83 4.00 -5.31 16.26
CA ALA A 83 3.68 -6.64 16.73
C ALA A 83 3.28 -6.70 18.21
N ARG A 84 3.62 -5.71 19.02
CA ARG A 84 3.34 -5.66 20.47
C ARG A 84 2.10 -4.86 20.84
N ARG A 85 1.10 -4.78 19.97
CA ARG A 85 -0.16 -4.14 20.31
C ARG A 85 -0.82 -4.82 21.49
N THR A 86 -1.31 -4.02 22.45
CA THR A 86 -2.17 -4.48 23.52
C THR A 86 -3.61 -4.52 23.05
N VAL A 87 -4.28 -5.64 23.24
CA VAL A 87 -5.71 -5.86 22.92
C VAL A 87 -6.41 -6.25 24.21
N ASP A 88 -7.46 -5.59 24.61
CA ASP A 88 -8.19 -5.82 25.87
C ASP A 88 -7.26 -5.82 27.10
N GLY A 89 -6.30 -4.90 27.16
CA GLY A 89 -5.31 -4.85 28.23
C GLY A 89 -4.30 -6.02 28.22
N ARG A 90 -4.36 -6.90 27.21
CA ARG A 90 -3.52 -8.06 27.05
C ARG A 90 -2.51 -7.85 25.93
N HIS A 91 -1.24 -8.10 26.24
CA HIS A 91 -0.18 -8.14 25.24
C HIS A 91 -0.19 -9.53 24.57
N VAL A 92 -0.23 -9.54 23.23
CA VAL A 92 -0.11 -10.77 22.42
C VAL A 92 1.38 -10.99 22.12
N SER A 93 1.94 -12.10 22.61
CA SER A 93 3.35 -12.43 22.36
C SER A 93 3.59 -12.87 20.91
N PHE A 94 4.84 -12.78 20.43
CA PHE A 94 5.20 -13.31 19.11
C PHE A 94 4.95 -14.80 19.00
N ALA A 95 5.31 -15.57 20.03
CA ALA A 95 5.07 -17.01 20.04
C ALA A 95 3.57 -17.34 19.91
N GLU A 96 2.70 -16.55 20.51
CA GLU A 96 1.24 -16.72 20.37
C GLU A 96 0.77 -16.34 18.95
N LEU A 97 1.32 -15.27 18.37
CA LEU A 97 1.01 -14.90 17.00
C LEU A 97 1.42 -15.98 16.01
N GLU A 98 2.65 -16.48 16.13
CA GLU A 98 3.20 -17.56 15.30
C GLU A 98 2.37 -18.84 15.42
N ALA A 99 2.14 -19.32 16.64
CA ALA A 99 1.38 -20.54 16.89
C ALA A 99 -0.06 -20.44 16.37
N THR A 100 -0.71 -19.28 16.54
CA THR A 100 -2.08 -19.08 16.06
C THR A 100 -2.11 -19.00 14.53
N THR A 101 -1.15 -18.32 13.92
CA THR A 101 -1.03 -18.23 12.45
C THR A 101 -0.77 -19.60 11.84
N GLU A 102 0.11 -20.40 12.44
CA GLU A 102 0.35 -21.77 12.02
C GLU A 102 -0.91 -22.65 12.13
N GLN A 103 -1.65 -22.56 13.25
CA GLN A 103 -2.92 -23.27 13.42
C GLN A 103 -3.92 -22.92 12.32
N ILE A 104 -4.07 -21.63 11.99
CA ILE A 104 -4.98 -21.17 10.94
C ILE A 104 -4.51 -21.70 9.58
N THR A 105 -3.22 -21.66 9.32
CA THR A 105 -2.61 -22.13 8.07
C THR A 105 -2.83 -23.63 7.86
N GLU A 106 -2.60 -24.46 8.89
CA GLU A 106 -2.84 -25.90 8.83
C GLU A 106 -4.33 -26.21 8.65
N THR A 107 -5.20 -25.51 9.37
CA THR A 107 -6.66 -25.65 9.20
C THR A 107 -7.08 -25.32 7.76
N LEU A 108 -6.56 -24.22 7.20
CA LEU A 108 -6.82 -23.84 5.82
C LEU A 108 -6.35 -24.91 4.83
N ARG A 109 -5.16 -25.49 5.03
CA ARG A 109 -4.68 -26.60 4.17
C ARG A 109 -5.63 -27.79 4.21
N GLY A 110 -6.16 -28.11 5.38
CA GLY A 110 -7.20 -29.15 5.54
C GLY A 110 -8.46 -28.81 4.74
N MET A 111 -9.01 -27.60 4.91
CA MET A 111 -10.19 -27.15 4.19
C MET A 111 -10.02 -27.24 2.66
N LEU A 112 -8.85 -26.83 2.14
CA LEU A 112 -8.55 -26.92 0.71
C LEU A 112 -8.39 -28.36 0.24
N ALA A 113 -7.81 -29.26 1.04
CA ALA A 113 -7.69 -30.68 0.74
C ALA A 113 -9.06 -31.38 0.68
N ASP A 114 -10.04 -30.91 1.47
CA ASP A 114 -11.44 -31.36 1.44
C ASP A 114 -12.24 -30.79 0.24
N GLY A 115 -11.59 -30.02 -0.64
CA GLY A 115 -12.14 -29.53 -1.89
C GLY A 115 -12.82 -28.14 -1.79
N LEU A 116 -12.66 -27.42 -0.69
CA LEU A 116 -13.10 -26.01 -0.61
C LEU A 116 -12.15 -25.13 -1.41
N THR A 117 -12.67 -24.28 -2.29
CA THR A 117 -11.85 -23.46 -3.20
C THR A 117 -11.92 -21.97 -2.92
N ARG A 118 -12.93 -21.51 -2.17
CA ARG A 118 -13.21 -20.09 -1.91
C ARG A 118 -13.30 -19.86 -0.40
N VAL A 119 -12.20 -20.11 0.31
CA VAL A 119 -12.12 -19.94 1.76
C VAL A 119 -11.74 -18.49 2.06
N SER A 120 -12.58 -17.81 2.83
CA SER A 120 -12.30 -16.46 3.30
C SER A 120 -11.37 -16.46 4.52
N VAL A 121 -10.74 -15.31 4.78
CA VAL A 121 -10.00 -15.09 6.02
C VAL A 121 -10.88 -15.35 7.25
N GLU A 122 -12.15 -14.96 7.21
CA GLU A 122 -13.10 -15.22 8.29
C GLU A 122 -13.40 -16.71 8.45
N ASP A 123 -13.62 -17.44 7.33
CA ASP A 123 -13.89 -18.89 7.39
C ASP A 123 -12.70 -19.64 8.00
N ALA A 124 -11.48 -19.33 7.61
CA ALA A 124 -10.27 -19.95 8.14
C ALA A 124 -10.12 -19.70 9.65
N HIS A 125 -10.38 -18.49 10.13
CA HIS A 125 -10.34 -18.17 11.54
C HIS A 125 -11.45 -18.88 12.33
N ARG A 126 -12.67 -18.87 11.82
CA ARG A 126 -13.82 -19.52 12.47
C ARG A 126 -13.59 -21.02 12.63
N GLU A 127 -13.06 -21.67 11.59
CA GLU A 127 -12.76 -23.10 11.64
C GLU A 127 -11.60 -23.40 12.60
N ALA A 128 -10.55 -22.59 12.56
CA ALA A 128 -9.36 -22.83 13.40
C ALA A 128 -9.57 -22.49 14.88
N LEU A 129 -10.28 -21.40 15.18
CA LEU A 129 -10.38 -20.83 16.54
C LEU A 129 -11.71 -21.12 17.23
N GLY A 130 -12.70 -21.71 16.51
CA GLY A 130 -14.01 -22.04 17.04
C GLY A 130 -15.00 -20.87 17.09
N PRO A 131 -16.16 -21.03 17.77
CA PRO A 131 -17.28 -20.09 17.66
C PRO A 131 -16.97 -18.68 18.17
N ASP A 132 -16.06 -18.56 19.11
CA ASP A 132 -15.70 -17.27 19.73
C ASP A 132 -14.50 -16.57 19.03
N TYR A 133 -14.14 -16.98 17.79
CA TYR A 133 -12.99 -16.49 17.05
C TYR A 133 -12.94 -14.96 16.95
N GLN A 134 -14.07 -14.28 16.85
CA GLN A 134 -14.15 -12.83 16.79
C GLN A 134 -13.63 -12.13 18.06
N GLN A 135 -13.62 -12.83 19.19
CA GLN A 135 -13.04 -12.33 20.43
C GLN A 135 -11.52 -12.60 20.52
N HIS A 136 -11.00 -13.44 19.63
CA HIS A 136 -9.59 -13.82 19.68
C HIS A 136 -8.68 -12.63 19.33
N PRO A 137 -7.66 -12.31 20.14
CA PRO A 137 -6.81 -11.12 19.92
C PRO A 137 -6.10 -11.11 18.57
N VAL A 138 -5.70 -12.28 18.06
CA VAL A 138 -5.04 -12.41 16.75
C VAL A 138 -5.99 -12.08 15.61
N TYR A 139 -7.24 -12.58 15.67
CA TYR A 139 -8.28 -12.23 14.70
C TYR A 139 -8.54 -10.72 14.68
N ARG A 140 -8.80 -10.11 15.83
CA ARG A 140 -9.06 -8.67 15.95
C ARG A 140 -7.91 -7.83 15.40
N ARG A 141 -6.69 -8.25 15.66
CA ARG A 141 -5.49 -7.60 15.12
C ARG A 141 -5.44 -7.67 13.60
N MET A 142 -5.71 -8.86 13.02
CA MET A 142 -5.64 -9.09 11.58
C MET A 142 -6.73 -8.30 10.83
N VAL A 143 -7.98 -8.36 11.30
CA VAL A 143 -9.11 -7.68 10.68
C VAL A 143 -8.86 -6.18 10.51
N THR A 144 -8.28 -5.52 11.51
CA THR A 144 -7.93 -4.10 11.40
C THR A 144 -6.96 -3.84 10.26
N SER A 145 -5.96 -4.72 10.08
CA SER A 145 -4.92 -4.56 9.06
C SER A 145 -5.37 -4.97 7.66
N LEU A 146 -6.45 -5.76 7.51
CA LEU A 146 -6.98 -6.13 6.19
C LEU A 146 -7.56 -4.94 5.42
N ALA A 147 -8.04 -3.92 6.12
CA ALA A 147 -8.77 -2.78 5.55
C ALA A 147 -9.96 -3.18 4.63
N ASN A 148 -10.40 -4.41 4.74
CA ASN A 148 -11.49 -5.04 3.99
C ASN A 148 -12.36 -5.88 4.92
N ASP A 149 -13.52 -6.31 4.42
CA ASP A 149 -14.34 -7.33 5.07
C ASP A 149 -13.61 -8.69 4.97
N PRO A 150 -13.32 -9.35 6.10
CA PRO A 150 -12.62 -10.63 6.12
C PRO A 150 -13.33 -11.75 5.36
N ASN A 151 -14.65 -11.63 5.16
CA ASN A 151 -15.43 -12.55 4.33
C ASN A 151 -15.16 -12.42 2.83
N LEU A 152 -14.55 -11.32 2.39
CA LEU A 152 -14.27 -11.04 0.99
C LEU A 152 -12.82 -11.30 0.60
N VAL A 153 -11.93 -11.50 1.58
CA VAL A 153 -10.50 -11.69 1.37
C VAL A 153 -10.14 -13.17 1.35
N SER A 154 -9.39 -13.59 0.34
CA SER A 154 -8.90 -14.97 0.19
C SER A 154 -7.95 -15.35 1.33
N ALA A 155 -8.28 -16.41 2.08
CA ALA A 155 -7.39 -16.96 3.08
C ALA A 155 -6.11 -17.54 2.45
N ALA A 156 -6.20 -18.14 1.26
CA ALA A 156 -5.03 -18.67 0.58
C ALA A 156 -3.99 -17.59 0.29
N SER A 157 -4.42 -16.42 -0.20
CA SER A 157 -3.51 -15.30 -0.46
C SER A 157 -2.86 -14.76 0.82
N ALA A 158 -3.60 -14.77 1.93
CA ALA A 158 -3.15 -14.19 3.21
C ALA A 158 -2.25 -15.13 4.04
N PHE A 159 -2.36 -16.45 3.89
CA PHE A 159 -1.69 -17.42 4.75
C PHE A 159 -0.76 -18.41 4.00
N LEU A 160 -0.99 -18.65 2.71
CA LEU A 160 -0.20 -19.61 1.95
C LEU A 160 0.72 -18.96 0.91
N TYR A 161 0.40 -17.75 0.48
CA TYR A 161 1.12 -17.02 -0.56
C TYR A 161 1.56 -15.63 -0.12
N ASP A 162 1.47 -15.32 1.18
CA ASP A 162 2.04 -14.10 1.73
C ASP A 162 3.56 -14.15 1.53
N PRO A 163 4.18 -13.16 0.87
CA PRO A 163 5.63 -13.09 0.66
C PRO A 163 6.43 -13.13 1.97
N ASP A 164 5.83 -12.72 3.07
CA ASP A 164 6.44 -12.67 4.39
C ASP A 164 6.04 -13.84 5.30
N ALA A 165 5.28 -14.83 4.81
CA ALA A 165 4.76 -15.94 5.61
C ALA A 165 5.84 -16.73 6.37
N ASP A 166 7.02 -16.89 5.77
CA ASP A 166 8.17 -17.61 6.37
C ASP A 166 9.11 -16.69 7.17
N GLN A 167 8.80 -15.39 7.25
CA GLN A 167 9.63 -14.45 7.99
C GLN A 167 9.22 -14.40 9.45
N PRO A 168 10.19 -14.35 10.40
CA PRO A 168 9.86 -14.17 11.80
C PRO A 168 9.13 -12.85 12.01
N PHE A 169 8.19 -12.78 12.93
CA PHE A 169 7.57 -11.54 13.34
C PHE A 169 8.65 -10.55 13.82
N ILE A 170 8.85 -9.49 13.06
CA ILE A 170 9.86 -8.47 13.35
C ILE A 170 9.21 -7.31 14.07
N ASP A 171 9.85 -6.92 15.16
CA ASP A 171 9.38 -5.90 16.07
C ASP A 171 9.85 -4.49 15.69
N ASP A 172 10.75 -4.35 14.73
CA ASP A 172 11.47 -3.12 14.44
C ASP A 172 11.09 -2.55 13.05
N GLY A 173 9.89 -2.00 12.95
CA GLY A 173 9.49 -1.22 11.79
C GLY A 173 10.18 0.15 11.80
N GLY A 174 10.85 0.49 10.69
CA GLY A 174 11.44 1.80 10.48
C GLY A 174 10.56 2.72 9.65
N ARG A 175 11.00 3.98 9.50
CA ARG A 175 10.50 4.92 8.51
C ARG A 175 11.62 5.84 8.04
N PHE A 176 11.42 6.54 6.94
CA PHE A 176 12.44 7.45 6.41
C PHE A 176 12.55 8.72 7.26
N VAL A 177 13.77 9.24 7.38
CA VAL A 177 14.03 10.56 7.94
C VAL A 177 13.21 11.61 7.18
N GLY A 178 12.52 12.47 7.93
CA GLY A 178 11.63 13.47 7.34
C GLY A 178 10.25 12.96 6.94
N GLY A 179 9.94 11.68 7.19
CA GLY A 179 8.69 11.00 6.85
C GLY A 179 8.82 10.14 5.58
N ASN A 180 7.90 9.20 5.41
CA ASN A 180 7.99 8.20 4.34
C ASN A 180 7.87 8.77 2.93
N GLN A 181 7.26 9.95 2.78
CA GLN A 181 7.22 10.65 1.49
C GLN A 181 8.60 11.11 1.01
N SER A 182 9.61 11.19 1.89
CA SER A 182 10.96 11.65 1.56
C SER A 182 11.59 10.83 0.44
N LEU A 183 11.34 9.52 0.37
CA LEU A 183 11.85 8.68 -0.71
C LEU A 183 11.27 9.06 -2.08
N ALA A 184 9.96 9.29 -2.14
CA ALA A 184 9.30 9.73 -3.37
C ALA A 184 9.73 11.15 -3.79
N ILE A 185 9.93 12.04 -2.83
CA ILE A 185 10.43 13.41 -3.06
C ILE A 185 11.85 13.35 -3.63
N GLU A 186 12.73 12.52 -3.08
CA GLU A 186 14.11 12.40 -3.57
C GLU A 186 14.17 11.80 -4.99
N LEU A 187 13.36 10.78 -5.27
CA LEU A 187 13.22 10.23 -6.63
C LEU A 187 12.77 11.30 -7.63
N ALA A 188 11.72 12.05 -7.28
CA ALA A 188 11.22 13.12 -8.13
C ALA A 188 12.26 14.24 -8.33
N ARG A 189 12.99 14.62 -7.27
CA ARG A 189 14.07 15.61 -7.35
C ARG A 189 15.16 15.19 -8.33
N ARG A 190 15.55 13.90 -8.32
CA ARG A 190 16.55 13.35 -9.26
C ARG A 190 16.02 13.25 -10.68
N LEU A 191 14.74 12.90 -10.85
CA LEU A 191 14.10 12.88 -12.16
C LEU A 191 13.88 14.29 -12.73
N GLY A 192 13.79 15.31 -11.87
CA GLY A 192 13.69 16.71 -12.25
C GLY A 192 12.51 17.01 -13.16
N ALA A 193 12.75 17.71 -14.27
CA ALA A 193 11.72 18.14 -15.22
C ALA A 193 10.95 16.98 -15.90
N ALA A 194 11.41 15.74 -15.75
CA ALA A 194 10.67 14.58 -16.25
C ALA A 194 9.36 14.34 -15.47
N VAL A 195 9.24 14.83 -14.22
CA VAL A 195 8.03 14.70 -13.40
C VAL A 195 7.11 15.89 -13.62
N ARG A 196 5.92 15.63 -14.15
CA ARG A 196 4.89 16.62 -14.43
C ARG A 196 3.72 16.41 -13.47
N LEU A 197 3.57 17.33 -12.53
CA LEU A 197 2.44 17.37 -11.59
C LEU A 197 1.22 18.00 -12.27
N GLU A 198 0.02 17.71 -11.77
CA GLU A 198 -1.25 18.22 -12.26
C GLU A 198 -1.55 17.86 -13.73
N HIS A 199 -1.05 16.68 -14.15
CA HIS A 199 -1.23 16.12 -15.48
C HIS A 199 -1.98 14.77 -15.43
N PRO A 200 -3.28 14.75 -15.06
CA PRO A 200 -4.04 13.51 -14.96
C PRO A 200 -4.29 12.90 -16.34
N ALA A 201 -3.89 11.64 -16.53
CA ALA A 201 -4.21 10.86 -17.71
C ALA A 201 -5.66 10.37 -17.67
N ARG A 202 -6.33 10.33 -18.83
CA ARG A 202 -7.69 9.81 -19.00
C ARG A 202 -7.78 8.59 -19.90
N ALA A 203 -6.86 8.49 -20.85
CA ALA A 203 -6.87 7.39 -21.81
C ALA A 203 -5.46 7.03 -22.24
N ILE A 204 -5.31 5.77 -22.64
CA ILE A 204 -4.09 5.24 -23.24
C ILE A 204 -4.49 4.39 -24.41
N ASP A 205 -3.99 4.74 -25.58
CA ASP A 205 -4.12 3.98 -26.82
C ASP A 205 -2.74 3.46 -27.21
N GLN A 206 -2.68 2.34 -27.95
CA GLN A 206 -1.44 1.84 -28.51
C GLN A 206 -1.60 1.37 -29.96
N SER A 207 -0.50 1.44 -30.68
CA SER A 207 -0.38 0.97 -32.06
C SER A 207 0.92 0.19 -32.25
N SER A 208 1.19 -0.26 -33.48
CA SER A 208 2.49 -0.88 -33.81
C SER A 208 3.67 0.09 -33.65
N SER A 209 3.44 1.41 -33.72
CA SER A 209 4.49 2.44 -33.66
C SER A 209 4.73 3.04 -32.25
N GLY A 210 3.81 2.84 -31.30
CA GLY A 210 3.97 3.42 -29.96
C GLY A 210 2.67 3.49 -29.17
N VAL A 211 2.68 4.32 -28.15
CA VAL A 211 1.55 4.62 -27.28
C VAL A 211 1.17 6.10 -27.36
N GLU A 212 -0.11 6.39 -27.19
CA GLU A 212 -0.66 7.73 -27.04
C GLU A 212 -1.38 7.85 -25.72
N VAL A 213 -1.01 8.83 -24.90
CA VAL A 213 -1.66 9.13 -23.63
C VAL A 213 -2.43 10.43 -23.75
N THR A 214 -3.76 10.37 -23.53
CA THR A 214 -4.64 11.56 -23.50
C THR A 214 -4.77 12.06 -22.08
N LEU A 215 -4.53 13.35 -21.86
CA LEU A 215 -4.67 14.02 -20.58
C LEU A 215 -6.10 14.54 -20.35
N ALA A 216 -6.38 14.97 -19.13
CA ALA A 216 -7.69 15.51 -18.76
C ALA A 216 -8.06 16.80 -19.48
N ASP A 217 -7.08 17.60 -19.89
CA ASP A 217 -7.26 18.84 -20.68
C ASP A 217 -7.46 18.59 -22.18
N GLY A 218 -7.42 17.31 -22.61
CA GLY A 218 -7.57 16.89 -23.99
C GLY A 218 -6.27 16.87 -24.80
N SER A 219 -5.16 17.32 -24.24
CA SER A 219 -3.85 17.20 -24.89
C SER A 219 -3.38 15.73 -24.94
N THR A 220 -2.51 15.42 -25.89
CA THR A 220 -1.96 14.07 -26.10
C THR A 220 -0.44 14.08 -26.05
N LEU A 221 0.10 12.98 -25.54
CA LEU A 221 1.54 12.69 -25.46
C LEU A 221 1.82 11.37 -26.14
N HIS A 222 2.92 11.30 -26.92
CA HIS A 222 3.33 10.10 -27.62
C HIS A 222 4.65 9.57 -27.10
N ALA A 223 4.76 8.23 -26.96
CA ALA A 223 5.96 7.54 -26.55
C ALA A 223 6.06 6.15 -27.23
N ASP A 224 7.20 5.49 -27.05
CA ASP A 224 7.42 4.14 -27.60
C ASP A 224 6.75 3.07 -26.73
N ALA A 225 6.64 3.33 -25.42
CA ALA A 225 6.01 2.44 -24.43
C ALA A 225 5.46 3.24 -23.24
N ALA A 226 4.64 2.61 -22.41
CA ALA A 226 4.14 3.22 -21.18
C ALA A 226 4.17 2.27 -19.99
N VAL A 227 4.25 2.85 -18.77
CA VAL A 227 4.02 2.16 -17.50
C VAL A 227 2.81 2.78 -16.83
N ILE A 228 1.79 1.98 -16.51
CA ILE A 228 0.62 2.43 -15.73
C ILE A 228 0.88 2.06 -14.27
N ALA A 229 0.99 3.10 -13.41
CA ALA A 229 1.30 2.98 -11.99
C ALA A 229 0.29 3.72 -11.11
N VAL A 230 -0.99 3.70 -11.50
CA VAL A 230 -2.09 4.33 -10.77
C VAL A 230 -2.80 3.32 -9.85
N PRO A 231 -3.52 3.76 -8.80
CA PRO A 231 -4.28 2.86 -7.93
C PRO A 231 -5.37 2.07 -8.69
N LEU A 232 -5.71 0.88 -8.18
CA LEU A 232 -6.68 -0.03 -8.80
C LEU A 232 -8.00 0.64 -9.23
N PRO A 233 -8.68 1.47 -8.41
CA PRO A 233 -9.93 2.13 -8.82
C PRO A 233 -9.72 3.14 -9.95
N ILE A 234 -8.56 3.77 -10.00
CA ILE A 234 -8.20 4.72 -11.06
C ILE A 234 -7.88 3.98 -12.35
N LEU A 235 -7.13 2.85 -12.26
CA LEU A 235 -6.89 1.98 -13.42
C LEU A 235 -8.20 1.51 -14.06
N ARG A 236 -9.17 1.09 -13.25
CA ARG A 236 -10.50 0.67 -13.73
C ARG A 236 -11.33 1.79 -14.39
N SER A 237 -11.03 3.06 -14.06
CA SER A 237 -11.69 4.22 -14.67
C SER A 237 -10.93 4.81 -15.85
N LEU A 238 -9.68 4.37 -16.08
CA LEU A 238 -8.85 4.80 -17.18
C LEU A 238 -9.31 4.09 -18.47
N ARG A 239 -9.54 4.85 -19.54
CA ARG A 239 -9.86 4.25 -20.84
C ARG A 239 -8.61 3.62 -21.45
N LEU A 240 -8.62 2.31 -21.61
CA LEU A 240 -7.60 1.55 -22.31
C LEU A 240 -8.10 1.25 -23.73
N GLY A 241 -7.44 1.78 -24.75
CA GLY A 241 -7.73 1.52 -26.16
C GLY A 241 -7.07 0.25 -26.69
N PHE A 242 -6.78 -0.70 -25.81
CA PHE A 242 -6.18 -2.00 -26.09
C PHE A 242 -6.70 -3.06 -25.12
N ALA A 243 -6.59 -4.31 -25.48
CA ALA A 243 -6.96 -5.42 -24.62
C ALA A 243 -5.84 -5.76 -23.64
N LEU A 244 -6.20 -6.04 -22.39
CA LEU A 244 -5.31 -6.71 -21.45
C LEU A 244 -5.07 -8.16 -21.89
N THR A 245 -4.00 -8.78 -21.42
CA THR A 245 -3.89 -10.24 -21.54
C THR A 245 -4.98 -10.91 -20.68
N PRO A 246 -5.43 -12.12 -21.01
CA PRO A 246 -6.42 -12.82 -20.19
C PRO A 246 -6.02 -12.97 -18.72
N GLY A 247 -4.71 -13.20 -18.45
CA GLY A 247 -4.17 -13.28 -17.10
C GLY A 247 -4.25 -11.93 -16.35
N GLN A 248 -3.93 -10.82 -17.03
CA GLN A 248 -4.03 -9.48 -16.41
C GLN A 248 -5.47 -9.09 -16.12
N ASP A 249 -6.41 -9.39 -17.03
CA ASP A 249 -7.83 -9.11 -16.84
C ASP A 249 -8.39 -9.91 -15.66
N ALA A 250 -8.07 -11.21 -15.59
CA ALA A 250 -8.42 -12.05 -14.45
C ALA A 250 -7.81 -11.51 -13.14
N ALA A 251 -6.50 -11.27 -13.10
CA ALA A 251 -5.81 -10.80 -11.90
C ALA A 251 -6.37 -9.46 -11.40
N LEU A 252 -6.73 -8.52 -12.28
CA LEU A 252 -7.38 -7.26 -11.88
C LEU A 252 -8.81 -7.48 -11.36
N SER A 253 -9.56 -8.42 -11.95
CA SER A 253 -10.93 -8.74 -11.49
C SER A 253 -10.94 -9.42 -10.12
N HIS A 254 -9.88 -10.18 -9.80
CA HIS A 254 -9.70 -10.88 -8.53
C HIS A 254 -9.18 -9.98 -7.40
N ARG A 255 -9.05 -8.67 -7.63
CA ARG A 255 -8.67 -7.71 -6.60
C ARG A 255 -9.85 -6.91 -6.11
N ILE A 256 -9.87 -6.65 -4.80
CA ILE A 256 -10.79 -5.72 -4.15
C ILE A 256 -9.99 -4.58 -3.53
N MET A 257 -10.59 -3.38 -3.50
CA MET A 257 -9.95 -2.22 -2.89
C MET A 257 -10.46 -2.05 -1.47
N GLY A 258 -9.51 -1.93 -0.54
CA GLY A 258 -9.81 -1.71 0.85
C GLY A 258 -10.14 -0.26 1.18
N THR A 259 -10.65 -0.06 2.39
CA THR A 259 -10.94 1.25 2.97
C THR A 259 -10.20 1.41 4.29
N ALA A 260 -9.50 2.54 4.45
CA ALA A 260 -8.84 2.86 5.70
C ALA A 260 -8.72 4.37 5.89
N ALA A 261 -8.72 4.76 7.15
CA ALA A 261 -8.46 6.13 7.57
C ALA A 261 -7.34 6.18 8.61
N LYS A 262 -6.71 7.34 8.76
CA LYS A 262 -5.68 7.61 9.76
C LYS A 262 -5.97 8.92 10.49
N LEU A 263 -5.61 8.95 11.80
CA LEU A 263 -5.52 10.18 12.56
C LEU A 263 -4.07 10.48 12.93
N GLY A 264 -3.68 11.75 12.76
CA GLY A 264 -2.53 12.34 13.45
C GLY A 264 -3.04 13.21 14.59
N VAL A 265 -2.68 12.87 15.82
CA VAL A 265 -3.22 13.51 17.04
C VAL A 265 -2.09 14.20 17.80
N PRO A 266 -2.05 15.55 17.84
CA PRO A 266 -1.10 16.26 18.68
C PRO A 266 -1.51 16.18 20.17
N LEU A 267 -0.53 16.01 21.06
CA LEU A 267 -0.74 15.90 22.50
C LEU A 267 -0.02 17.01 23.25
N ALA A 268 -0.51 17.36 24.44
CA ALA A 268 0.13 18.33 25.34
C ALA A 268 1.43 17.79 25.97
N ALA A 269 1.56 16.47 26.11
CA ALA A 269 2.73 15.81 26.67
C ALA A 269 3.08 14.55 25.89
N VAL A 270 4.34 14.12 25.97
CA VAL A 270 4.82 12.89 25.35
C VAL A 270 4.12 11.69 26.00
N ASP A 271 3.56 10.83 25.16
CA ASP A 271 2.91 9.59 25.56
C ASP A 271 3.93 8.47 25.84
N ASP A 272 3.50 7.48 26.61
CA ASP A 272 4.23 6.24 26.80
C ASP A 272 4.27 5.41 25.49
N ASP A 273 5.22 4.51 25.42
CA ASP A 273 5.43 3.65 24.23
C ASP A 273 4.41 2.50 24.19
N ILE A 274 3.14 2.85 24.06
CA ILE A 274 2.02 1.90 24.04
C ILE A 274 1.37 1.92 22.66
N ALA A 275 1.33 0.76 22.02
CA ALA A 275 0.45 0.51 20.89
C ALA A 275 -0.82 -0.16 21.43
N LEU A 276 -1.97 0.46 21.23
CA LEU A 276 -3.24 0.04 21.83
C LEU A 276 -4.31 -0.17 20.77
N GLN A 277 -4.86 -1.38 20.72
CA GLN A 277 -5.96 -1.77 19.85
C GLN A 277 -7.29 -1.53 20.55
N SER A 278 -8.25 -0.88 19.87
CA SER A 278 -9.65 -0.83 20.33
C SER A 278 -10.27 -2.23 20.25
N THR A 279 -11.17 -2.52 21.18
CA THR A 279 -11.85 -3.82 21.28
C THR A 279 -13.23 -3.81 20.64
N ASP A 280 -13.85 -2.65 20.52
CA ASP A 280 -15.20 -2.49 19.99
C ASP A 280 -15.22 -2.23 18.48
N LEU A 281 -14.20 -1.51 18.00
CA LEU A 281 -14.04 -1.14 16.60
C LEU A 281 -12.65 -1.52 16.09
N SER A 282 -12.53 -1.76 14.77
CA SER A 282 -11.25 -2.18 14.16
C SER A 282 -10.33 -0.99 13.91
N TRP A 283 -9.80 -0.40 15.00
CA TRP A 283 -8.77 0.65 14.94
C TRP A 283 -7.75 0.48 16.06
N TRP A 284 -6.56 1.07 15.89
CA TRP A 284 -5.51 1.08 16.89
C TRP A 284 -4.69 2.36 16.84
N SER A 285 -3.95 2.63 17.91
CA SER A 285 -3.11 3.81 18.06
C SER A 285 -1.69 3.46 18.48
N TRP A 286 -0.76 4.33 18.13
CA TRP A 286 0.65 4.24 18.51
C TRP A 286 1.27 5.62 18.57
N ARG A 287 2.39 5.72 19.27
CA ARG A 287 3.17 6.94 19.42
C ARG A 287 3.76 7.40 18.07
N SER A 288 3.76 8.68 17.81
CA SER A 288 4.52 9.32 16.73
C SER A 288 5.96 9.64 17.14
N LEU A 289 6.84 9.76 16.16
CA LEU A 289 8.23 10.17 16.33
C LEU A 289 8.51 11.51 15.68
N SER A 290 9.61 12.16 16.08
CA SER A 290 10.17 13.32 15.39
C SER A 290 10.59 13.00 13.96
N ALA A 291 10.85 14.06 13.18
CA ALA A 291 11.32 13.90 11.79
C ALA A 291 12.67 13.15 11.69
N ASP A 292 13.52 13.28 12.69
CA ASP A 292 14.82 12.59 12.80
C ASP A 292 14.71 11.22 13.47
N GLY A 293 13.55 10.89 14.08
CA GLY A 293 13.34 9.66 14.82
C GLY A 293 14.07 9.55 16.16
N GLU A 294 14.80 10.60 16.56
CA GLU A 294 15.62 10.57 17.76
C GLU A 294 14.84 11.05 19.00
N HIS A 295 13.87 11.94 18.78
CA HIS A 295 13.12 12.56 19.86
C HIS A 295 11.69 12.02 19.97
N ARG A 296 11.22 11.92 21.20
CA ARG A 296 9.81 11.70 21.46
C ARG A 296 9.06 13.02 21.28
N ILE A 297 8.07 13.03 20.39
CA ILE A 297 7.20 14.18 20.20
C ILE A 297 5.82 13.85 20.74
N PRO A 298 5.14 14.82 21.40
CA PRO A 298 3.80 14.60 21.95
C PRO A 298 2.76 14.46 20.81
N ALA A 299 2.69 13.27 20.21
CA ALA A 299 1.70 12.95 19.20
C ALA A 299 1.45 11.45 19.10
N LEU A 300 0.23 11.09 18.69
CA LEU A 300 -0.16 9.74 18.32
C LEU A 300 -0.52 9.68 16.85
N SER A 301 -0.34 8.50 16.28
CA SER A 301 -0.96 8.06 15.03
C SER A 301 -2.02 7.03 15.34
N CYS A 302 -3.16 7.08 14.62
CA CYS A 302 -4.17 6.04 14.68
C CYS A 302 -4.45 5.51 13.27
N PHE A 303 -4.87 4.26 13.17
CA PHE A 303 -5.29 3.61 11.94
C PHE A 303 -6.61 2.86 12.16
N ALA A 304 -7.56 3.04 11.27
CA ALA A 304 -8.80 2.30 11.21
C ALA A 304 -8.94 1.64 9.84
N GLY A 305 -9.28 0.36 9.81
CA GLY A 305 -9.51 -0.41 8.60
C GLY A 305 -10.94 -0.91 8.50
N SER A 306 -11.39 -1.17 7.30
CA SER A 306 -12.73 -1.59 6.87
C SER A 306 -13.81 -0.48 6.81
N ARG A 307 -14.72 -0.63 5.85
CA ARG A 307 -15.86 0.29 5.67
C ARG A 307 -16.72 0.35 6.93
N ALA A 308 -17.04 -0.79 7.52
CA ALA A 308 -17.87 -0.85 8.73
C ALA A 308 -17.29 -0.03 9.90
N THR A 309 -15.96 -0.07 10.07
CA THR A 309 -15.30 0.73 11.11
C THR A 309 -15.32 2.22 10.79
N LEU A 310 -15.06 2.62 9.55
CA LEU A 310 -15.09 4.03 9.15
C LEU A 310 -16.47 4.62 9.32
N ASP A 311 -17.51 3.89 8.92
CA ASP A 311 -18.92 4.29 9.10
C ASP A 311 -19.28 4.43 10.59
N ALA A 312 -18.84 3.50 11.45
CA ALA A 312 -19.07 3.58 12.90
C ALA A 312 -18.28 4.74 13.57
N LEU A 313 -17.13 5.12 13.01
CA LEU A 313 -16.34 6.27 13.45
C LEU A 313 -16.80 7.60 12.82
N HIS A 314 -17.78 7.55 11.91
CA HIS A 314 -18.29 8.72 11.19
C HIS A 314 -17.19 9.57 10.54
N THR A 315 -16.23 8.92 9.87
CA THR A 315 -15.08 9.62 9.27
C THR A 315 -15.47 10.64 8.21
N GLU A 316 -16.60 10.46 7.54
CA GLU A 316 -17.20 11.40 6.59
C GLU A 316 -17.62 12.73 7.23
N ALA A 317 -17.93 12.73 8.53
CA ALA A 317 -18.28 13.92 9.30
C ALA A 317 -17.05 14.57 9.99
N GLY A 318 -15.87 13.96 9.84
CA GLY A 318 -14.62 14.45 10.43
C GLY A 318 -14.11 13.62 11.62
N PRO A 319 -13.09 14.09 12.33
CA PRO A 319 -12.38 13.27 13.33
C PRO A 319 -13.13 13.12 14.68
N GLY A 320 -14.20 13.87 14.91
CA GLY A 320 -14.79 14.07 16.25
C GLY A 320 -15.20 12.76 16.95
N ARG A 321 -15.87 11.85 16.25
CA ARG A 321 -16.28 10.56 16.84
C ARG A 321 -15.05 9.71 17.20
N TRP A 322 -14.09 9.59 16.30
CA TRP A 322 -12.86 8.82 16.54
C TRP A 322 -12.03 9.39 17.71
N VAL A 323 -11.94 10.72 17.79
CA VAL A 323 -11.30 11.40 18.94
C VAL A 323 -12.00 11.05 20.24
N SER A 324 -13.34 11.02 20.26
CA SER A 324 -14.09 10.61 21.44
C SER A 324 -13.82 9.15 21.83
N GLU A 325 -13.73 8.24 20.89
CA GLU A 325 -13.34 6.83 21.13
C GLU A 325 -11.90 6.73 21.67
N LEU A 326 -10.97 7.51 21.10
CA LEU A 326 -9.59 7.56 21.61
C LEU A 326 -9.54 8.05 23.05
N GLN A 327 -10.26 9.12 23.38
CA GLN A 327 -10.30 9.68 24.75
C GLN A 327 -11.01 8.75 25.73
N ALA A 328 -12.02 7.99 25.29
CA ALA A 328 -12.65 6.98 26.12
C ALA A 328 -11.69 5.81 26.44
N LEU A 329 -10.88 5.40 25.46
CA LEU A 329 -9.87 4.35 25.63
C LEU A 329 -8.63 4.83 26.41
N ARG A 330 -8.26 6.09 26.25
CA ARG A 330 -7.09 6.75 26.82
C ARG A 330 -7.48 8.09 27.49
N PRO A 331 -8.21 8.04 28.62
CA PRO A 331 -8.74 9.27 29.27
C PRO A 331 -7.65 10.20 29.83
N GLU A 332 -6.43 9.68 30.01
CA GLU A 332 -5.27 10.45 30.46
C GLU A 332 -4.67 11.36 29.38
N LEU A 333 -4.98 11.12 28.11
CA LEU A 333 -4.42 11.92 27.02
C LEU A 333 -5.07 13.29 26.91
N VAL A 334 -4.25 14.32 26.84
CA VAL A 334 -4.67 15.70 26.58
C VAL A 334 -4.29 16.06 25.15
N ILE A 335 -5.28 16.17 24.28
CA ILE A 335 -5.10 16.60 22.90
C ILE A 335 -4.84 18.10 22.88
N ASP A 336 -3.79 18.54 22.20
CA ASP A 336 -3.35 19.93 22.13
C ASP A 336 -3.09 20.33 20.66
N GLY A 337 -4.13 20.82 20.02
CA GLY A 337 -4.11 21.28 18.64
C GLY A 337 -5.07 20.52 17.71
N ASP A 338 -5.00 20.84 16.42
CA ASP A 338 -5.87 20.27 15.40
C ASP A 338 -5.48 18.83 15.10
N VAL A 339 -6.47 17.94 15.13
CA VAL A 339 -6.35 16.53 14.76
C VAL A 339 -6.48 16.41 13.23
N LEU A 340 -5.55 15.69 12.63
CA LEU A 340 -5.50 15.50 11.19
C LEU A 340 -6.13 14.16 10.80
N LEU A 341 -7.33 14.17 10.24
CA LEU A 341 -7.96 13.01 9.63
C LEU A 341 -7.54 12.84 8.16
N THR A 342 -7.31 11.61 7.76
CA THR A 342 -7.15 11.23 6.36
C THR A 342 -8.03 10.01 6.08
N ASP A 343 -9.08 10.19 5.30
CA ASP A 343 -9.85 9.08 4.71
C ASP A 343 -9.43 8.90 3.26
N TRP A 344 -8.86 7.74 2.94
CA TRP A 344 -8.39 7.45 1.59
C TRP A 344 -9.52 7.11 0.63
N SER A 345 -10.71 6.78 1.14
CA SER A 345 -11.88 6.49 0.31
C SER A 345 -12.39 7.74 -0.41
N ASP A 346 -12.23 8.91 0.23
CA ASP A 346 -12.68 10.20 -0.30
C ASP A 346 -11.65 10.86 -1.23
N ASP A 347 -10.42 10.33 -1.29
CA ASP A 347 -9.39 10.86 -2.17
C ASP A 347 -9.72 10.56 -3.65
N PRO A 348 -9.89 11.56 -4.52
CA PRO A 348 -10.37 11.36 -5.89
C PRO A 348 -9.40 10.57 -6.76
N TRP A 349 -8.11 10.52 -6.40
CA TRP A 349 -7.04 9.86 -7.15
C TRP A 349 -6.60 8.53 -6.54
N THR A 350 -7.29 8.06 -5.50
CA THR A 350 -7.01 6.75 -4.87
C THR A 350 -8.28 5.93 -4.70
N ARG A 351 -9.34 6.53 -4.16
CA ARG A 351 -10.65 5.92 -3.90
C ARG A 351 -10.57 4.62 -3.10
N GLY A 352 -9.74 4.64 -2.06
CA GLY A 352 -9.49 3.51 -1.19
C GLY A 352 -8.07 3.48 -0.65
N SER A 353 -7.76 2.50 0.20
CA SER A 353 -6.47 2.39 0.88
C SER A 353 -5.48 1.54 0.09
N TYR A 354 -5.50 0.24 0.25
CA TYR A 354 -4.71 -0.75 -0.49
C TYR A 354 -5.60 -1.92 -0.90
N SER A 355 -5.14 -2.69 -1.87
CA SER A 355 -5.93 -3.79 -2.42
C SER A 355 -5.79 -5.06 -1.56
N ALA A 356 -6.72 -5.99 -1.76
CA ALA A 356 -6.63 -7.36 -1.26
C ALA A 356 -7.03 -8.34 -2.37
N ALA A 357 -6.60 -9.58 -2.25
CA ALA A 357 -7.05 -10.67 -3.10
C ALA A 357 -8.47 -11.09 -2.71
N SER A 358 -9.38 -11.11 -3.67
CA SER A 358 -10.75 -11.59 -3.46
C SER A 358 -10.79 -13.12 -3.35
N LEU A 359 -11.97 -13.66 -3.08
CA LEU A 359 -12.19 -15.13 -3.04
C LEU A 359 -11.96 -15.83 -4.39
N ASP A 360 -11.93 -15.08 -5.48
CA ASP A 360 -11.66 -15.60 -6.83
C ASP A 360 -10.18 -15.62 -7.19
N TRP A 361 -9.33 -15.09 -6.32
CA TRP A 361 -7.89 -15.07 -6.51
C TRP A 361 -7.30 -16.48 -6.61
N THR A 362 -6.34 -16.65 -7.50
CA THR A 362 -5.59 -17.89 -7.70
C THR A 362 -4.09 -17.63 -7.81
N PRO A 363 -3.22 -18.64 -7.59
CA PRO A 363 -1.78 -18.49 -7.79
C PRO A 363 -1.38 -18.05 -9.21
N ALA A 364 -2.21 -18.29 -10.23
CA ALA A 364 -1.96 -17.83 -11.61
C ALA A 364 -1.98 -16.30 -11.74
N ASP A 365 -2.55 -15.59 -10.75
CA ASP A 365 -2.58 -14.12 -10.76
C ASP A 365 -1.23 -13.49 -10.39
N LEU A 366 -0.30 -14.26 -9.78
CA LEU A 366 0.99 -13.77 -9.28
C LEU A 366 1.86 -13.19 -10.40
N ASP A 367 1.97 -13.91 -11.51
CA ASP A 367 2.87 -13.58 -12.62
C ASP A 367 2.18 -12.79 -13.74
N ALA A 368 0.89 -12.46 -13.57
CA ALA A 368 0.07 -11.85 -14.63
C ALA A 368 0.66 -10.54 -15.17
N PHE A 369 1.40 -9.80 -14.34
CA PHE A 369 2.00 -8.51 -14.68
C PHE A 369 3.50 -8.57 -14.99
N ASP A 370 4.09 -9.74 -15.07
CA ASP A 370 5.50 -9.93 -15.49
C ASP A 370 5.69 -9.65 -16.98
N VAL A 371 4.59 -9.75 -17.74
CA VAL A 371 4.56 -9.46 -19.16
C VAL A 371 3.76 -8.17 -19.44
N PRO A 372 4.13 -7.40 -20.48
CA PRO A 372 3.37 -6.22 -20.88
C PRO A 372 2.11 -6.59 -21.65
N ALA A 373 1.10 -5.72 -21.66
CA ALA A 373 0.01 -5.73 -22.63
C ALA A 373 0.45 -4.94 -23.88
N GLY A 374 1.05 -5.61 -24.84
CA GLY A 374 1.65 -4.97 -25.99
C GLY A 374 2.82 -4.06 -25.60
N ARG A 375 2.64 -2.73 -25.60
CA ARG A 375 3.64 -1.72 -25.25
C ARG A 375 3.45 -1.12 -23.86
N VAL A 376 2.54 -1.67 -23.07
CA VAL A 376 2.15 -1.12 -21.78
C VAL A 376 2.45 -2.11 -20.68
N ALA A 377 3.29 -1.71 -19.72
CA ALA A 377 3.55 -2.43 -18.46
C ALA A 377 2.72 -1.84 -17.31
N PHE A 378 2.58 -2.61 -16.24
CA PHE A 378 1.80 -2.23 -15.05
C PHE A 378 2.64 -2.30 -13.79
N ALA A 379 2.45 -1.32 -12.91
CA ALA A 379 3.06 -1.27 -11.58
C ALA A 379 2.04 -0.80 -10.53
N GLY A 380 2.33 -1.05 -9.27
CA GLY A 380 1.47 -0.72 -8.14
C GLY A 380 1.27 -1.92 -7.23
N GLU A 381 0.93 -1.69 -5.97
CA GLU A 381 0.77 -2.74 -4.95
C GLU A 381 -0.29 -3.79 -5.35
N HIS A 382 -1.30 -3.38 -6.11
CA HIS A 382 -2.39 -4.25 -6.58
C HIS A 382 -1.97 -5.25 -7.68
N THR A 383 -0.77 -5.12 -8.21
CA THR A 383 -0.21 -6.03 -9.22
C THR A 383 0.62 -7.17 -8.61
N GLY A 384 0.65 -7.28 -7.28
CA GLY A 384 1.29 -8.34 -6.51
C GLY A 384 0.51 -8.64 -5.22
N LEU A 385 1.04 -9.42 -4.31
CA LEU A 385 0.41 -9.70 -3.00
C LEU A 385 0.92 -8.81 -1.87
N GLU A 386 2.03 -8.12 -2.07
CA GLU A 386 2.63 -7.26 -1.06
C GLU A 386 2.05 -5.84 -1.16
N GLN A 387 1.04 -5.53 -0.33
CA GLN A 387 0.36 -4.23 -0.29
C GLN A 387 1.09 -3.22 0.61
N THR A 388 2.42 -3.14 0.46
CA THR A 388 3.32 -2.31 1.25
C THR A 388 4.03 -1.25 0.41
N LEU A 389 4.84 -0.42 1.08
CA LEU A 389 5.77 0.48 0.40
C LEU A 389 6.80 -0.31 -0.42
N ASN A 390 7.27 -1.45 0.11
CA ASN A 390 8.20 -2.34 -0.59
C ASN A 390 7.55 -2.98 -1.82
N GLY A 391 6.33 -3.50 -1.69
CA GLY A 391 5.59 -4.08 -2.82
C GLY A 391 5.38 -3.08 -3.97
N ALA A 392 5.17 -1.80 -3.65
CA ALA A 392 5.14 -0.75 -4.67
C ALA A 392 6.49 -0.61 -5.39
N VAL A 393 7.62 -0.63 -4.67
CA VAL A 393 8.97 -0.60 -5.26
C VAL A 393 9.23 -1.84 -6.10
N VAL A 394 8.94 -3.03 -5.58
CA VAL A 394 9.09 -4.31 -6.30
C VAL A 394 8.29 -4.30 -7.60
N SER A 395 7.05 -3.84 -7.58
CA SER A 395 6.20 -3.76 -8.77
C SER A 395 6.78 -2.79 -9.83
N GLY A 396 7.40 -1.70 -9.38
CA GLY A 396 8.10 -0.76 -10.25
C GLY A 396 9.31 -1.39 -10.94
N LEU A 397 10.11 -2.16 -10.21
CA LEU A 397 11.25 -2.92 -10.76
C LEU A 397 10.77 -3.98 -11.77
N ARG A 398 9.69 -4.70 -11.47
CA ARG A 398 9.10 -5.67 -12.38
C ARG A 398 8.62 -5.02 -13.69
N ALA A 399 7.96 -3.87 -13.60
CA ALA A 399 7.50 -3.14 -14.78
C ALA A 399 8.66 -2.73 -15.71
N VAL A 400 9.85 -2.45 -15.16
CA VAL A 400 11.06 -2.20 -15.96
C VAL A 400 11.45 -3.42 -16.79
N THR A 401 11.43 -4.62 -16.20
CA THR A 401 11.70 -5.87 -16.93
C THR A 401 10.69 -6.10 -18.04
N ALA A 402 9.41 -5.80 -17.79
CA ALA A 402 8.37 -5.88 -18.82
C ALA A 402 8.61 -4.89 -19.98
N ILE A 403 9.07 -3.67 -19.69
CA ILE A 403 9.44 -2.67 -20.74
C ILE A 403 10.66 -3.14 -21.55
N GLU A 404 11.67 -3.75 -20.93
CA GLU A 404 12.81 -4.33 -21.65
C GLU A 404 12.37 -5.46 -22.61
N ALA A 405 11.31 -6.20 -22.28
CA ALA A 405 10.73 -7.16 -23.21
C ALA A 405 10.09 -6.48 -24.44
N VAL A 406 9.44 -5.32 -24.25
CA VAL A 406 8.92 -4.49 -25.38
C VAL A 406 10.07 -4.04 -26.29
N GLU A 407 11.19 -3.58 -25.70
CA GLU A 407 12.36 -3.13 -26.46
C GLU A 407 12.93 -4.22 -27.37
N ARG A 408 13.15 -5.40 -26.81
CA ARG A 408 13.63 -6.57 -27.59
C ARG A 408 12.72 -6.94 -28.76
N LEU A 409 11.40 -6.87 -28.57
CA LEU A 409 10.42 -7.17 -29.62
C LEU A 409 10.44 -6.11 -30.75
N THR A 410 10.70 -4.86 -30.41
CA THR A 410 10.78 -3.76 -31.41
C THR A 410 12.06 -3.83 -32.24
N GLU A 411 13.20 -4.21 -31.64
CA GLU A 411 14.47 -4.38 -32.33
C GLU A 411 14.44 -5.55 -33.34
N THR A 412 13.81 -6.67 -32.94
CA THR A 412 13.67 -7.84 -33.83
C THR A 412 12.71 -7.62 -35.01
N SER A 413 11.73 -6.71 -34.85
CA SER A 413 10.76 -6.34 -35.89
C SER A 413 11.30 -5.28 -36.88
N GLY A 414 12.40 -4.60 -36.55
CA GLY A 414 13.05 -3.55 -37.35
C GLY A 414 14.32 -4.00 -38.11
N GLY A 415 14.56 -5.30 -38.25
CA GLY A 415 15.68 -5.82 -39.01
C GLY A 415 15.60 -5.41 -40.49
N PRO A 416 16.76 -5.20 -41.18
CA PRO A 416 16.78 -4.57 -42.49
C PRO A 416 16.03 -5.42 -43.52
N ALA A 417 15.15 -4.71 -44.27
CA ALA A 417 14.53 -5.22 -45.49
C ALA A 417 15.54 -5.30 -46.63
#